data_05c56306320170fe82ac23580625a558
#
_entry.id   05c56306320170fe82ac23580625a558
#
_cell.length_a   1.000
_cell.length_b   1.000
_cell.length_c   1.000
_cell.angle_alpha   90.00
_cell.angle_beta   90.00
_cell.angle_gamma   90.00
#
_symmetry.space_group_name_H-M   'P 1'
#
loop_
_entity.id
_entity.type
_entity.pdbx_description
1 polymer ?
#
loop_
_entity_poly.entity_id
_entity_poly.type
_entity_poly.pdbx_seq_one_letter_code
_entity_poly.pdbx_strand_id
1 'polypeptide(L)'
;FNLNSNFKEYVQGIFNDGDSFGEPALLIQEPYASNAVTTRDSVILKLSRTIFLQILEENPEIQKSMLCTFAQKLYDKAVSARMLNNQAPEERILDFLGYFKKKSTSTEDKILIPYTRQELANLTGLRIETVIRTLRKLSETNKVDIINHKVYY
;
A
#
# COMPACT_ATOMS: atom_id res chain seq x y z
N PHE A 1 9.28 4.17 -2.70
CA PHE A 1 9.18 5.17 -1.61
C PHE A 1 9.81 6.49 -2.04
N ASN A 2 9.43 7.57 -1.37
CA ASN A 2 10.04 8.88 -1.51
C ASN A 2 10.65 9.31 -0.19
N LEU A 3 11.83 9.96 -0.25
CA LEU A 3 12.44 10.63 0.89
C LEU A 3 11.93 12.08 0.93
N ASN A 4 11.34 12.50 2.02
CA ASN A 4 11.08 13.92 2.25
C ASN A 4 12.31 14.62 2.86
N SER A 5 12.28 15.94 2.99
CA SER A 5 13.37 16.76 3.54
C SER A 5 13.82 16.36 4.96
N ASN A 6 13.06 15.50 5.65
CA ASN A 6 13.36 14.97 6.98
C ASN A 6 13.80 13.50 6.97
N PHE A 7 14.24 12.96 5.82
CA PHE A 7 14.66 11.56 5.63
C PHE A 7 13.59 10.52 6.04
N LYS A 8 12.31 10.89 6.04
CA LYS A 8 11.22 9.94 6.27
C LYS A 8 10.81 9.28 4.97
N GLU A 9 10.87 7.97 4.98
CA GLU A 9 10.31 7.17 3.89
C GLU A 9 8.79 7.20 3.95
N TYR A 10 8.17 7.47 2.80
CA TYR A 10 6.74 7.32 2.62
C TYR A 10 6.48 6.21 1.60
N VAL A 11 5.86 5.14 2.06
CA VAL A 11 5.52 3.99 1.21
C VAL A 11 4.26 4.32 0.41
N GLN A 12 4.41 4.46 -0.90
CA GLN A 12 3.30 4.78 -1.80
C GLN A 12 2.44 3.58 -2.19
N GLY A 13 2.98 2.36 -2.07
CA GLY A 13 2.28 1.13 -2.38
C GLY A 13 3.13 -0.09 -2.07
N ILE A 14 2.46 -1.20 -1.91
CA ILE A 14 3.05 -2.53 -1.75
C ILE A 14 2.56 -3.36 -2.91
N PHE A 15 3.46 -4.10 -3.52
CA PHE A 15 3.23 -4.95 -4.68
C PHE A 15 3.53 -6.39 -4.31
N ASN A 16 2.70 -7.32 -4.78
CA ASN A 16 2.82 -8.75 -4.56
C ASN A 16 3.11 -9.48 -5.88
N ASP A 17 3.24 -10.79 -5.79
CA ASP A 17 3.47 -11.64 -6.96
C ASP A 17 2.33 -11.45 -7.99
N GLY A 18 2.70 -11.19 -9.24
CA GLY A 18 1.77 -10.89 -10.33
C GLY A 18 1.36 -9.41 -10.47
N ASP A 19 1.70 -8.55 -9.51
CA ASP A 19 1.45 -7.12 -9.65
C ASP A 19 2.45 -6.46 -10.61
N SER A 20 2.00 -5.40 -11.28
CA SER A 20 2.83 -4.52 -12.11
C SER A 20 3.00 -3.14 -11.47
N PHE A 21 4.12 -2.49 -11.74
CA PHE A 21 4.41 -1.13 -11.27
C PHE A 21 5.25 -0.35 -12.28
N GLY A 22 5.18 0.98 -12.20
CA GLY A 22 5.93 1.90 -13.06
C GLY A 22 5.21 2.28 -14.34
N GLU A 23 4.08 1.70 -14.67
CA GLU A 23 3.31 1.92 -15.90
C GLU A 23 2.90 3.38 -16.09
N PRO A 24 2.47 4.13 -15.07
CA PRO A 24 2.10 5.53 -15.26
C PRO A 24 3.24 6.38 -15.82
N ALA A 25 4.43 6.30 -15.22
CA ALA A 25 5.60 7.04 -15.68
C ALA A 25 6.03 6.62 -17.11
N LEU A 26 5.96 5.31 -17.41
CA LEU A 26 6.27 4.77 -18.72
C LEU A 26 5.29 5.28 -19.80
N LEU A 27 3.99 5.38 -19.49
CA LEU A 27 2.95 5.84 -20.42
C LEU A 27 3.06 7.32 -20.72
N ILE A 28 3.25 8.17 -19.68
CA ILE A 28 3.32 9.63 -19.82
C ILE A 28 4.76 10.13 -20.15
N GLN A 29 5.73 9.21 -20.22
CA GLN A 29 7.15 9.51 -20.51
C GLN A 29 7.80 10.45 -19.49
N GLU A 30 7.43 10.32 -18.24
CA GLU A 30 8.00 11.06 -17.12
C GLU A 30 8.96 10.20 -16.29
N PRO A 31 9.89 10.80 -15.56
CA PRO A 31 10.73 10.07 -14.62
C PRO A 31 9.90 9.33 -13.55
N TYR A 32 10.41 8.21 -13.05
CA TYR A 32 9.76 7.50 -11.95
C TYR A 32 9.69 8.39 -10.71
N ALA A 33 8.48 8.58 -10.20
CA ALA A 33 8.20 9.44 -9.05
C ALA A 33 8.68 8.85 -7.71
N SER A 34 9.05 7.57 -7.66
CA SER A 34 9.48 6.87 -6.44
C SER A 34 10.41 5.72 -6.76
N ASN A 35 11.16 5.27 -5.74
CA ASN A 35 11.99 4.07 -5.83
C ASN A 35 11.17 2.83 -5.48
N ALA A 36 11.52 1.69 -6.08
CA ALA A 36 11.02 0.37 -5.69
C ALA A 36 12.15 -0.41 -5.00
N VAL A 37 11.80 -1.09 -3.90
CA VAL A 37 12.73 -1.94 -3.14
C VAL A 37 12.04 -3.25 -2.81
N THR A 38 12.71 -4.36 -3.08
CA THR A 38 12.22 -5.68 -2.68
C THR A 38 12.42 -5.88 -1.19
N THR A 39 11.44 -6.45 -0.50
CA THR A 39 11.51 -6.79 0.94
C THR A 39 11.91 -8.24 1.18
N ARG A 40 12.01 -9.03 0.11
CA ARG A 40 12.45 -10.45 0.10
C ARG A 40 13.07 -10.77 -1.25
N ASP A 41 13.70 -11.94 -1.38
CA ASP A 41 14.19 -12.44 -2.66
C ASP A 41 13.05 -12.47 -3.67
N SER A 42 13.27 -11.84 -4.84
CA SER A 42 12.22 -11.60 -5.83
C SER A 42 12.75 -11.70 -7.24
N VAL A 43 11.91 -12.17 -8.15
CA VAL A 43 12.17 -12.16 -9.60
C VAL A 43 11.34 -11.04 -10.22
N ILE A 44 12.00 -10.12 -10.93
CA ILE A 44 11.37 -8.97 -11.59
C ILE A 44 11.49 -9.13 -13.11
N LEU A 45 10.35 -9.11 -13.79
CA LEU A 45 10.29 -9.04 -15.25
C LEU A 45 10.23 -7.57 -15.67
N LYS A 46 11.15 -7.19 -16.58
CA LYS A 46 11.21 -5.81 -17.10
C LYS A 46 10.72 -5.79 -18.54
N LEU A 47 9.76 -4.90 -18.82
CA LEU A 47 9.28 -4.62 -20.17
C LEU A 47 9.76 -3.23 -20.61
N SER A 48 10.19 -3.11 -21.88
CA SER A 48 10.42 -1.82 -22.51
C SER A 48 9.08 -1.15 -22.86
N ARG A 49 9.06 0.19 -22.97
CA ARG A 49 7.87 0.93 -23.40
C ARG A 49 7.33 0.44 -24.74
N THR A 50 8.20 0.18 -25.72
CA THR A 50 7.81 -0.28 -27.05
C THR A 50 7.06 -1.61 -26.98
N ILE A 51 7.62 -2.59 -26.27
CA ILE A 51 6.99 -3.92 -26.11
C ILE A 51 5.69 -3.80 -25.32
N PHE A 52 5.66 -2.98 -24.28
CA PHE A 52 4.47 -2.77 -23.47
C PHE A 52 3.31 -2.19 -24.31
N LEU A 53 3.58 -1.15 -25.11
CA LEU A 53 2.57 -0.57 -25.99
C LEU A 53 2.11 -1.55 -27.07
N GLN A 54 3.02 -2.31 -27.67
CA GLN A 54 2.67 -3.34 -28.66
C GLN A 54 1.73 -4.39 -28.04
N ILE A 55 2.02 -4.88 -26.83
CA ILE A 55 1.14 -5.81 -26.13
C ILE A 55 -0.26 -5.23 -25.95
N LEU A 56 -0.36 -3.95 -25.56
CA LEU A 56 -1.65 -3.29 -25.39
C LEU A 56 -2.41 -3.14 -26.72
N GLU A 57 -1.72 -2.78 -27.81
CA GLU A 57 -2.34 -2.61 -29.12
C GLU A 57 -2.87 -3.94 -29.71
N GLU A 58 -2.12 -5.01 -29.50
CA GLU A 58 -2.49 -6.34 -29.99
C GLU A 58 -3.53 -7.07 -29.11
N ASN A 59 -3.78 -6.61 -27.89
CA ASN A 59 -4.63 -7.31 -26.92
C ASN A 59 -5.63 -6.39 -26.22
N PRO A 60 -6.82 -6.15 -26.82
CA PRO A 60 -7.86 -5.29 -26.24
C PRO A 60 -8.32 -5.70 -24.82
N GLU A 61 -8.32 -7.00 -24.52
CA GLU A 61 -8.67 -7.49 -23.19
C GLU A 61 -7.63 -7.08 -22.13
N ILE A 62 -6.35 -7.06 -22.52
CA ILE A 62 -5.27 -6.56 -21.63
C ILE A 62 -5.43 -5.06 -21.42
N GLN A 63 -5.76 -4.29 -22.46
CA GLN A 63 -6.06 -2.85 -22.32
C GLN A 63 -7.17 -2.61 -21.30
N LYS A 64 -8.29 -3.33 -21.44
CA LYS A 64 -9.44 -3.21 -20.53
C LYS A 64 -9.07 -3.57 -19.10
N SER A 65 -8.34 -4.67 -18.90
CA SER A 65 -7.86 -5.10 -17.59
C SER A 65 -6.93 -4.03 -16.98
N MET A 66 -6.03 -3.47 -17.77
CA MET A 66 -5.10 -2.42 -17.34
C MET A 66 -5.85 -1.13 -16.94
N LEU A 67 -6.88 -0.74 -17.73
CA LEU A 67 -7.72 0.41 -17.39
C LEU A 67 -8.43 0.21 -16.04
N CYS A 68 -8.98 -0.96 -15.79
CA CYS A 68 -9.59 -1.31 -14.50
C CYS A 68 -8.56 -1.27 -13.36
N THR A 69 -7.36 -1.79 -13.60
CA THR A 69 -6.26 -1.76 -12.64
C THR A 69 -5.86 -0.31 -12.29
N PHE A 70 -5.76 0.56 -13.30
CA PHE A 70 -5.45 1.98 -13.06
C PHE A 70 -6.57 2.69 -12.31
N ALA A 71 -7.82 2.43 -12.68
CA ALA A 71 -8.97 2.99 -11.97
C ALA A 71 -8.96 2.56 -10.49
N GLN A 72 -8.67 1.28 -10.22
CA GLN A 72 -8.55 0.77 -8.85
C GLN A 72 -7.38 1.42 -8.10
N LYS A 73 -6.19 1.49 -8.72
CA LYS A 73 -5.02 2.16 -8.12
C LYS A 73 -5.29 3.64 -7.81
N LEU A 74 -5.99 4.34 -8.70
CA LEU A 74 -6.38 5.74 -8.49
C LEU A 74 -7.37 5.89 -7.34
N TYR A 75 -8.38 5.03 -7.29
CA TYR A 75 -9.34 4.99 -6.19
C TYR A 75 -8.65 4.72 -4.85
N ASP A 76 -7.76 3.73 -4.79
CA ASP A 76 -6.97 3.39 -3.60
C ASP A 76 -6.11 4.58 -3.14
N LYS A 77 -5.51 5.32 -4.08
CA LYS A 77 -4.74 6.55 -3.76
C LYS A 77 -5.64 7.66 -3.22
N ALA A 78 -6.82 7.84 -3.76
CA ALA A 78 -7.79 8.82 -3.27
C ALA A 78 -8.25 8.49 -1.85
N VAL A 79 -8.53 7.20 -1.58
CA VAL A 79 -8.86 6.71 -0.22
C VAL A 79 -7.70 6.96 0.73
N SER A 80 -6.46 6.60 0.34
CA SER A 80 -5.26 6.82 1.15
C SER A 80 -5.02 8.31 1.43
N ALA A 81 -5.17 9.17 0.43
CA ALA A 81 -5.04 10.63 0.61
C ALA A 81 -6.07 11.19 1.60
N ARG A 82 -7.31 10.68 1.54
CA ARG A 82 -8.35 11.03 2.52
C ARG A 82 -7.98 10.59 3.94
N MET A 83 -7.43 9.39 4.09
CA MET A 83 -6.97 8.87 5.40
C MET A 83 -5.85 9.71 6.00
N LEU A 84 -4.98 10.32 5.16
CA LEU A 84 -3.89 11.18 5.61
C LEU A 84 -4.36 12.58 6.02
N ASN A 85 -5.57 12.99 5.66
CA ASN A 85 -6.09 14.34 5.89
C ASN A 85 -6.86 14.44 7.20
N ASN A 86 -6.28 15.12 8.19
CA ASN A 86 -6.92 15.61 9.44
C ASN A 86 -7.64 14.58 10.34
N GLN A 87 -7.32 13.29 10.26
CA GLN A 87 -7.90 12.30 11.16
C GLN A 87 -7.06 12.11 12.44
N ALA A 88 -7.74 11.80 13.54
CA ALA A 88 -7.07 11.36 14.77
C ALA A 88 -6.23 10.09 14.49
N PRO A 89 -5.07 9.91 15.14
CA PRO A 89 -4.23 8.74 14.92
C PRO A 89 -4.96 7.39 15.04
N GLU A 90 -5.94 7.31 15.92
CA GLU A 90 -6.77 6.12 16.11
C GLU A 90 -7.61 5.79 14.89
N GLU A 91 -8.31 6.78 14.35
CA GLU A 91 -9.13 6.62 13.14
C GLU A 91 -8.27 6.26 11.94
N ARG A 92 -7.11 6.92 11.79
CA ARG A 92 -6.18 6.65 10.70
C ARG A 92 -5.65 5.22 10.71
N ILE A 93 -5.31 4.69 11.89
CA ILE A 93 -4.88 3.29 12.03
C ILE A 93 -6.05 2.35 11.75
N LEU A 94 -7.25 2.58 12.32
CA LEU A 94 -8.42 1.73 12.10
C LEU A 94 -8.85 1.71 10.64
N ASP A 95 -8.85 2.85 9.97
CA ASP A 95 -9.16 2.94 8.54
C ASP A 95 -8.17 2.15 7.69
N PHE A 96 -6.87 2.24 8.00
CA PHE A 96 -5.85 1.45 7.34
C PHE A 96 -6.06 -0.06 7.56
N LEU A 97 -6.29 -0.47 8.80
CA LEU A 97 -6.53 -1.89 9.14
C LEU A 97 -7.79 -2.42 8.46
N GLY A 98 -8.87 -1.63 8.47
CA GLY A 98 -10.13 -1.97 7.80
C GLY A 98 -9.99 -2.07 6.28
N TYR A 99 -9.22 -1.16 5.67
CA TYR A 99 -8.89 -1.22 4.25
C TYR A 99 -8.07 -2.48 3.91
N PHE A 100 -7.06 -2.79 4.72
CA PHE A 100 -6.25 -4.00 4.55
C PHE A 100 -7.11 -5.27 4.68
N LYS A 101 -7.98 -5.34 5.70
CA LYS A 101 -8.88 -6.47 5.92
C LYS A 101 -9.82 -6.69 4.73
N LYS A 102 -10.38 -5.62 4.15
CA LYS A 102 -11.22 -5.71 2.95
C LYS A 102 -10.49 -6.24 1.71
N LYS A 103 -9.19 -5.99 1.59
CA LYS A 103 -8.36 -6.53 0.50
C LYS A 103 -7.86 -7.95 0.75
N SER A 104 -7.90 -8.40 1.99
CA SER A 104 -7.58 -9.78 2.34
C SER A 104 -8.68 -10.71 1.84
N THR A 105 -8.28 -11.87 1.32
CA THR A 105 -9.22 -12.95 0.95
C THR A 105 -9.67 -13.78 2.15
N SER A 106 -9.18 -13.46 3.35
CA SER A 106 -9.54 -14.17 4.57
C SER A 106 -10.97 -13.87 5.00
N THR A 107 -11.70 -14.91 5.34
CA THR A 107 -13.07 -14.83 5.92
C THR A 107 -13.04 -14.81 7.44
N GLU A 108 -11.88 -14.79 8.06
CA GLU A 108 -11.72 -14.78 9.51
C GLU A 108 -12.19 -13.46 10.12
N ASP A 109 -12.77 -13.55 11.31
CA ASP A 109 -13.24 -12.36 12.05
C ASP A 109 -12.08 -11.43 12.40
N LYS A 110 -10.92 -11.98 12.76
CA LYS A 110 -9.68 -11.22 12.97
C LYS A 110 -8.54 -11.78 12.13
N ILE A 111 -7.92 -10.93 11.33
CA ILE A 111 -6.79 -11.31 10.47
C ILE A 111 -5.48 -10.79 11.03
N LEU A 112 -4.40 -11.53 10.79
CA LEU A 112 -3.05 -11.06 11.08
C LEU A 112 -2.71 -9.88 10.17
N ILE A 113 -2.24 -8.80 10.77
CA ILE A 113 -1.67 -7.65 10.06
C ILE A 113 -0.16 -7.87 9.90
N PRO A 114 0.34 -8.13 8.68
CA PRO A 114 1.71 -8.57 8.44
C PRO A 114 2.73 -7.42 8.43
N TYR A 115 2.39 -6.29 9.05
CA TYR A 115 3.23 -5.10 9.07
C TYR A 115 3.87 -4.86 10.43
N THR A 116 5.14 -4.46 10.41
CA THR A 116 5.85 -3.95 11.58
C THR A 116 5.29 -2.59 12.01
N ARG A 117 5.63 -2.15 13.21
CA ARG A 117 5.25 -0.81 13.70
C ARG A 117 5.82 0.30 12.83
N GLN A 118 7.04 0.11 12.30
CA GLN A 118 7.66 1.07 11.40
C GLN A 118 6.94 1.13 10.04
N GLU A 119 6.58 -0.02 9.47
CA GLU A 119 5.81 -0.06 8.23
C GLU A 119 4.42 0.57 8.41
N LEU A 120 3.73 0.28 9.52
CA LEU A 120 2.46 0.96 9.84
C LEU A 120 2.65 2.48 9.97
N ALA A 121 3.75 2.94 10.57
CA ALA A 121 4.05 4.36 10.65
C ALA A 121 4.24 4.97 9.26
N ASN A 122 4.99 4.31 8.38
CA ASN A 122 5.22 4.75 7.01
C ASN A 122 3.94 4.74 6.16
N LEU A 123 3.07 3.74 6.36
CA LEU A 123 1.81 3.59 5.62
C LEU A 123 0.73 4.58 6.09
N THR A 124 0.71 4.90 7.38
CA THR A 124 -0.29 5.81 7.96
C THR A 124 0.20 7.26 8.05
N GLY A 125 1.47 7.54 7.72
CA GLY A 125 2.08 8.86 7.87
C GLY A 125 2.22 9.32 9.33
N LEU A 126 2.18 8.41 10.28
CA LEU A 126 2.35 8.67 11.71
C LEU A 126 3.81 8.46 12.14
N ARG A 127 4.17 8.98 13.32
CA ARG A 127 5.43 8.62 13.96
C ARG A 127 5.29 7.24 14.60
N ILE A 128 6.38 6.47 14.63
CA ILE A 128 6.38 5.11 15.19
C ILE A 128 5.91 5.09 16.66
N GLU A 129 6.30 6.09 17.46
CA GLU A 129 5.87 6.21 18.85
C GLU A 129 4.36 6.42 18.96
N THR A 130 3.79 7.18 18.01
CA THR A 130 2.34 7.41 17.92
C THR A 130 1.62 6.11 17.56
N VAL A 131 2.14 5.34 16.59
CA VAL A 131 1.58 4.03 16.22
C VAL A 131 1.59 3.08 17.40
N ILE A 132 2.73 2.97 18.12
CA ILE A 132 2.86 2.07 19.28
C ILE A 132 1.84 2.44 20.36
N ARG A 133 1.75 3.73 20.71
CA ARG A 133 0.81 4.21 21.72
C ARG A 133 -0.65 3.99 21.31
N THR A 134 -0.96 4.28 20.05
CA THR A 134 -2.33 4.15 19.54
C THR A 134 -2.76 2.69 19.45
N LEU A 135 -1.91 1.79 19.00
CA LEU A 135 -2.22 0.36 18.96
C LEU A 135 -2.46 -0.22 20.37
N ARG A 136 -1.69 0.22 21.38
CA ARG A 136 -1.95 -0.19 22.77
C ARG A 136 -3.34 0.26 23.23
N LYS A 137 -3.69 1.52 23.00
CA LYS A 137 -5.02 2.04 23.34
C LYS A 137 -6.15 1.32 22.61
N LEU A 138 -5.95 1.01 21.33
CA LEU A 138 -6.93 0.22 20.56
C LEU A 138 -7.06 -1.21 21.08
N SER A 139 -5.97 -1.80 21.58
CA SER A 139 -6.00 -3.11 22.23
C SER A 139 -6.72 -3.08 23.57
N GLU A 140 -6.50 -2.07 24.38
CA GLU A 140 -7.23 -1.86 25.66
C GLU A 140 -8.75 -1.72 25.45
N THR A 141 -9.16 -1.21 24.29
CA THR A 141 -10.57 -1.07 23.91
C THR A 141 -11.10 -2.24 23.06
N ASN A 142 -10.37 -3.33 22.97
CA ASN A 142 -10.71 -4.54 22.22
C ASN A 142 -10.97 -4.33 20.72
N LYS A 143 -10.48 -3.24 20.15
CA LYS A 143 -10.58 -2.96 18.71
C LYS A 143 -9.52 -3.68 17.89
N VAL A 144 -8.39 -4.02 18.49
CA VAL A 144 -7.34 -4.85 17.91
C VAL A 144 -6.80 -5.80 18.98
N ASP A 145 -6.23 -6.94 18.58
CA ASP A 145 -5.48 -7.80 19.49
C ASP A 145 -3.98 -7.67 19.23
N ILE A 146 -3.19 -7.70 20.29
CA ILE A 146 -1.72 -7.75 20.19
C ILE A 146 -1.26 -9.05 20.85
N ILE A 147 -0.85 -10.01 20.04
CA ILE A 147 -0.40 -11.33 20.47
C ILE A 147 1.02 -11.54 19.96
N ASN A 148 1.98 -11.83 20.85
CA ASN A 148 3.39 -12.03 20.50
C ASN A 148 3.94 -10.91 19.60
N HIS A 149 3.67 -9.65 19.95
CA HIS A 149 4.04 -8.45 19.21
C HIS A 149 3.39 -8.31 17.81
N LYS A 150 2.49 -9.20 17.41
CA LYS A 150 1.73 -9.14 16.16
C LYS A 150 0.35 -8.50 16.40
N VAL A 151 -0.16 -7.80 15.40
CA VAL A 151 -1.49 -7.15 15.44
C VAL A 151 -2.48 -8.01 14.69
N TYR A 152 -3.65 -8.20 15.29
CA TYR A 152 -4.81 -8.84 14.68
C TYR A 152 -5.99 -7.88 14.69
N TYR A 153 -6.72 -7.80 13.57
CA TYR A 153 -7.85 -6.88 13.39
C TYR A 153 -9.02 -7.56 12.67
#